data_f2310454395f8e74bed25da5d4ba60ca
#
_entry.id   f2310454395f8e74bed25da5d4ba60ca
#
_cell.length_a   1.000
_cell.length_b   1.000
_cell.length_c   1.000
_cell.angle_alpha   90.00
_cell.angle_beta   90.00
_cell.angle_gamma   90.00
#
_symmetry.space_group_name_H-M   'P 1'
#
loop_
_entity.id
_entity.type
_entity.pdbx_description
1 polymer ?
#
loop_
_entity_poly.entity_id
_entity_poly.type
_entity_poly.pdbx_seq_one_letter_code
_entity_poly.pdbx_strand_id
1 'polypeptide(L)'
;MSLSRRDFLKSSAAASAAAAIGMSVPTDLKAQANTAESGWRWDKAACRFCGTGCGIMLATKEGKIVAVKGDPAAPVNRGLNCIKGYFNAKIMYGADRLKTPLLRVNKKGEFDKKGDFAPVSWKRAFDEMEKHIKLALKEKGPEGVAVFASGQYTIMEGYAALKMMKAGFRSNGIDPNARHCMASAVVGFYQTFGIDEPSGCFDDIELTDTVVCWGSNMAEMHPILWSRVTDRKLSNPEKVKVINISTYRHRTSDIADLEIIFTPNTDLALWNYIAREIVYNKPEAIDWDFVKEHIVFAASPVNIGYGMRKSDEKSIKDGKYSKAEMEIISKEMEKVVSETEAPALAPYGYKAGDKMVNKNAGLAHWEISFEEYKKSLEPYTLDYVAKISKGNPDEDIEEFKKKLQQLADWYIEKDRKVVSFWTMGMNQHTRGTWVNTLSYNVHFLLNKQAKPGSGAFSLTGQPSACGTAREVGTFTH
;
A
#
# COMPACT_ATOMS: atom_id res chain seq x y z
N MET A 1 -6.40 45.95 -0.88
CA MET A 1 -7.79 45.75 -1.35
C MET A 1 -8.20 44.30 -0.98
N SER A 2 -9.18 44.16 -0.10
CA SER A 2 -9.71 42.84 0.26
C SER A 2 -10.71 42.43 -0.84
N LEU A 3 -10.40 41.38 -1.56
CA LEU A 3 -11.36 40.75 -2.49
C LEU A 3 -12.56 40.24 -1.72
N SER A 4 -13.77 40.61 -2.10
CA SER A 4 -14.98 40.06 -1.51
C SER A 4 -15.15 38.62 -1.95
N ARG A 5 -15.89 37.78 -1.14
CA ARG A 5 -16.25 36.40 -1.51
C ARG A 5 -16.96 36.34 -2.88
N ARG A 6 -17.72 37.37 -3.23
CA ARG A 6 -18.43 37.51 -4.49
C ARG A 6 -17.48 37.73 -5.67
N ASP A 7 -16.41 38.50 -5.48
CA ASP A 7 -15.40 38.75 -6.52
C ASP A 7 -14.50 37.53 -6.73
N PHE A 8 -14.21 36.79 -5.66
CA PHE A 8 -13.52 35.48 -5.74
C PHE A 8 -14.34 34.47 -6.54
N LEU A 9 -15.63 34.32 -6.27
CA LEU A 9 -16.50 33.40 -7.00
C LEU A 9 -16.68 33.82 -8.47
N LYS A 10 -16.80 35.10 -8.76
CA LYS A 10 -16.86 35.60 -10.15
C LYS A 10 -15.57 35.36 -10.93
N SER A 11 -14.42 35.53 -10.28
CA SER A 11 -13.12 35.27 -10.89
C SER A 11 -12.88 33.80 -11.14
N SER A 12 -13.33 32.94 -10.20
CA SER A 12 -13.26 31.48 -10.34
C SER A 12 -14.17 30.94 -11.45
N ALA A 13 -15.40 31.47 -11.56
CA ALA A 13 -16.34 31.11 -12.61
C ALA A 13 -15.85 31.58 -13.99
N ALA A 14 -15.26 32.78 -14.08
CA ALA A 14 -14.68 33.28 -15.32
C ALA A 14 -13.47 32.48 -15.77
N ALA A 15 -12.60 32.04 -14.83
CA ALA A 15 -11.46 31.18 -15.13
C ALA A 15 -11.88 29.79 -15.60
N SER A 16 -12.92 29.23 -15.00
CA SER A 16 -13.48 27.93 -15.41
C SER A 16 -14.15 28.00 -16.79
N ALA A 17 -14.86 29.08 -17.09
CA ALA A 17 -15.46 29.30 -18.40
C ALA A 17 -14.42 29.52 -19.50
N ALA A 18 -13.33 30.24 -19.21
CA ALA A 18 -12.22 30.45 -20.14
C ALA A 18 -11.48 29.12 -20.45
N ALA A 19 -11.32 28.25 -19.48
CA ALA A 19 -10.75 26.91 -19.67
C ALA A 19 -11.64 26.01 -20.54
N ALA A 20 -12.96 26.11 -20.36
CA ALA A 20 -13.95 25.32 -21.12
C ALA A 20 -14.04 25.67 -22.62
N ILE A 21 -13.64 26.89 -23.01
CA ILE A 21 -13.65 27.35 -24.42
C ILE A 21 -12.26 27.33 -25.07
N GLY A 22 -11.29 26.64 -24.44
CA GLY A 22 -9.95 26.44 -25.02
C GLY A 22 -9.09 27.72 -25.13
N MET A 23 -9.46 28.78 -24.42
CA MET A 23 -8.63 29.98 -24.37
C MET A 23 -7.44 29.75 -23.42
N SER A 24 -6.23 29.92 -23.94
CA SER A 24 -5.03 29.95 -23.13
C SER A 24 -5.10 31.08 -22.12
N VAL A 25 -5.01 30.73 -20.82
CA VAL A 25 -4.89 31.76 -19.76
C VAL A 25 -3.64 32.59 -20.02
N PRO A 26 -3.76 33.92 -20.09
CA PRO A 26 -2.61 34.80 -20.36
C PRO A 26 -1.49 34.52 -19.34
N THR A 27 -0.26 34.41 -19.85
CA THR A 27 0.95 34.15 -19.06
C THR A 27 1.24 35.20 -18.01
N ASP A 28 0.61 36.36 -18.09
CA ASP A 28 0.77 37.48 -17.16
C ASP A 28 0.22 37.24 -15.75
N LEU A 29 -0.72 36.32 -15.58
CA LEU A 29 -1.13 35.85 -14.24
C LEU A 29 -0.02 35.08 -13.52
N LYS A 30 0.96 34.54 -14.24
CA LYS A 30 2.16 33.93 -13.65
C LYS A 30 3.16 34.97 -13.14
N ALA A 31 3.17 36.18 -13.72
CA ALA A 31 4.10 37.22 -13.34
C ALA A 31 3.68 37.99 -12.07
N GLN A 32 2.38 38.15 -11.81
CA GLN A 32 1.92 38.86 -10.61
C GLN A 32 2.11 38.10 -9.29
N ALA A 33 2.24 36.76 -9.33
CA ALA A 33 2.58 36.02 -8.14
C ALA A 33 4.05 36.16 -7.69
N ASN A 34 4.93 36.67 -8.55
CA ASN A 34 6.36 36.75 -8.29
C ASN A 34 6.85 38.10 -7.75
N THR A 35 6.03 39.16 -7.77
CA THR A 35 6.48 40.51 -7.41
C THR A 35 6.38 40.89 -5.94
N ALA A 36 5.66 40.12 -5.13
CA ALA A 36 5.53 40.38 -3.69
C ALA A 36 6.62 39.67 -2.81
N GLU A 37 7.50 38.89 -3.43
CA GLU A 37 8.39 37.98 -2.70
C GLU A 37 9.88 38.29 -2.98
N SER A 38 10.25 39.55 -3.05
CA SER A 38 11.64 39.91 -3.20
C SER A 38 12.49 39.44 -2.04
N GLY A 39 13.48 38.57 -2.34
CA GLY A 39 14.36 37.97 -1.37
C GLY A 39 13.99 36.55 -0.92
N TRP A 40 12.96 35.93 -1.48
CA TRP A 40 12.67 34.52 -1.27
C TRP A 40 13.42 33.67 -2.31
N ARG A 41 14.09 32.63 -1.81
CA ARG A 41 14.68 31.60 -2.67
C ARG A 41 13.76 30.35 -2.65
N TRP A 42 13.36 29.89 -3.82
CA TRP A 42 12.54 28.70 -3.99
C TRP A 42 13.37 27.51 -4.40
N ASP A 43 13.28 26.43 -3.63
CA ASP A 43 13.95 25.17 -3.90
C ASP A 43 12.92 24.03 -4.01
N LYS A 44 13.19 23.05 -4.87
CA LYS A 44 12.37 21.84 -5.01
C LYS A 44 12.64 20.88 -3.87
N ALA A 45 11.58 20.22 -3.41
CA ALA A 45 11.66 19.15 -2.42
C ALA A 45 10.55 18.12 -2.65
N ALA A 46 10.64 16.97 -2.01
CA ALA A 46 9.57 15.99 -1.95
C ALA A 46 8.73 16.20 -0.68
N CYS A 47 7.41 16.05 -0.81
CA CYS A 47 6.53 15.98 0.36
C CYS A 47 6.86 14.72 1.16
N ARG A 48 6.97 14.85 2.49
CA ARG A 48 7.36 13.74 3.38
C ARG A 48 6.20 12.90 3.92
N PHE A 49 4.94 13.21 3.59
CA PHE A 49 3.81 12.61 4.32
C PHE A 49 3.35 11.26 3.78
N CYS A 50 3.26 11.09 2.47
CA CYS A 50 2.77 9.81 1.91
C CYS A 50 3.45 9.45 0.60
N GLY A 51 3.24 8.22 0.17
CA GLY A 51 3.82 7.64 -1.04
C GLY A 51 3.23 8.15 -2.37
N THR A 52 2.32 9.12 -2.34
CA THR A 52 1.90 9.82 -3.56
C THR A 52 3.10 10.45 -4.29
N GLY A 53 4.14 10.87 -3.53
CA GLY A 53 5.35 11.40 -4.13
C GLY A 53 5.19 12.82 -4.67
N CYS A 54 4.34 13.65 -4.06
CA CYS A 54 4.13 15.04 -4.48
C CYS A 54 5.43 15.82 -4.45
N GLY A 55 5.75 16.51 -5.55
CA GLY A 55 6.77 17.56 -5.57
C GLY A 55 6.25 18.82 -4.89
N ILE A 56 7.07 19.44 -4.08
CA ILE A 56 6.79 20.72 -3.44
C ILE A 56 7.91 21.74 -3.70
N MET A 57 7.53 23.00 -3.63
CA MET A 57 8.46 24.13 -3.65
C MET A 57 8.51 24.73 -2.25
N LEU A 58 9.71 24.91 -1.71
CA LEU A 58 9.97 25.52 -0.43
C LEU A 58 10.59 26.90 -0.64
N ALA A 59 9.97 27.94 -0.10
CA ALA A 59 10.57 29.28 -0.06
C ALA A 59 11.37 29.46 1.22
N THR A 60 12.60 29.93 1.08
CA THR A 60 13.48 30.28 2.20
C THR A 60 13.81 31.77 2.19
N LYS A 61 13.82 32.38 3.37
CA LYS A 61 14.28 33.74 3.62
C LYS A 61 15.04 33.78 4.95
N GLU A 62 16.24 34.35 4.95
CA GLU A 62 17.07 34.47 6.17
C GLU A 62 17.24 33.15 6.92
N GLY A 63 17.46 32.05 6.19
CA GLY A 63 17.64 30.72 6.76
C GLY A 63 16.38 30.06 7.31
N LYS A 64 15.19 30.63 7.10
CA LYS A 64 13.91 30.07 7.52
C LYS A 64 13.04 29.72 6.33
N ILE A 65 12.27 28.62 6.44
CA ILE A 65 11.24 28.28 5.46
C ILE A 65 10.01 29.17 5.76
N VAL A 66 9.63 29.97 4.78
CA VAL A 66 8.55 30.96 4.92
C VAL A 66 7.29 30.60 4.15
N ALA A 67 7.39 29.74 3.13
CA ALA A 67 6.24 29.27 2.37
C ALA A 67 6.46 27.88 1.78
N VAL A 68 5.35 27.19 1.49
CA VAL A 68 5.30 25.88 0.81
C VAL A 68 4.18 25.91 -0.22
N LYS A 69 4.44 25.43 -1.42
CA LYS A 69 3.43 25.21 -2.47
C LYS A 69 3.72 23.92 -3.24
N GLY A 70 2.73 23.38 -3.96
CA GLY A 70 2.96 22.27 -4.88
C GLY A 70 3.87 22.69 -6.04
N ASP A 71 4.70 21.77 -6.52
CA ASP A 71 5.53 21.99 -7.72
C ASP A 71 4.67 21.78 -8.98
N PRO A 72 4.45 22.82 -9.80
CA PRO A 72 3.69 22.69 -11.05
C PRO A 72 4.34 21.77 -12.09
N ALA A 73 5.65 21.57 -12.00
CA ALA A 73 6.40 20.71 -12.90
C ALA A 73 6.41 19.22 -12.44
N ALA A 74 5.92 18.92 -11.24
CA ALA A 74 5.86 17.54 -10.76
C ALA A 74 4.68 16.79 -11.41
N PRO A 75 4.92 15.66 -12.11
CA PRO A 75 3.88 14.98 -12.89
C PRO A 75 2.77 14.41 -12.02
N VAL A 76 3.09 14.00 -10.79
CA VAL A 76 2.13 13.32 -9.90
C VAL A 76 1.07 14.29 -9.37
N ASN A 77 1.47 15.44 -8.88
CA ASN A 77 0.58 16.40 -8.22
C ASN A 77 0.31 17.67 -9.03
N ARG A 78 1.03 17.93 -10.12
CA ARG A 78 0.75 19.01 -11.09
C ARG A 78 0.47 20.38 -10.43
N GLY A 79 1.26 20.71 -9.39
CA GLY A 79 1.08 21.95 -8.62
C GLY A 79 0.07 21.86 -7.47
N LEU A 80 -0.71 20.79 -7.38
CA LEU A 80 -1.63 20.57 -6.28
C LEU A 80 -0.88 20.18 -5.00
N ASN A 81 -1.50 20.45 -3.86
CA ASN A 81 -0.98 20.01 -2.57
C ASN A 81 -2.15 19.80 -1.60
N CYS A 82 -2.10 18.74 -0.80
CA CYS A 82 -3.09 18.56 0.25
C CYS A 82 -2.70 19.37 1.51
N ILE A 83 -3.60 19.44 2.47
CA ILE A 83 -3.38 20.18 3.71
C ILE A 83 -2.08 19.76 4.42
N LYS A 84 -1.76 18.46 4.42
CA LYS A 84 -0.52 17.94 5.03
C LYS A 84 0.72 18.50 4.34
N GLY A 85 0.72 18.54 3.02
CA GLY A 85 1.80 19.08 2.23
C GLY A 85 1.98 20.59 2.41
N TYR A 86 0.89 21.37 2.45
CA TYR A 86 0.95 22.81 2.71
C TYR A 86 1.56 23.14 4.07
N PHE A 87 1.26 22.32 5.08
CA PHE A 87 1.80 22.52 6.43
C PHE A 87 3.12 21.78 6.69
N ASN A 88 3.74 21.23 5.66
CA ASN A 88 4.97 20.45 5.79
C ASN A 88 6.08 21.21 6.55
N ALA A 89 6.27 22.51 6.24
CA ALA A 89 7.26 23.33 6.93
C ALA A 89 6.94 23.63 8.39
N LYS A 90 5.65 23.62 8.79
CA LYS A 90 5.26 23.92 10.17
C LYS A 90 5.79 22.96 11.22
N ILE A 91 6.07 21.71 10.83
CA ILE A 91 6.70 20.73 11.72
C ILE A 91 8.08 21.15 12.23
N MET A 92 8.75 22.05 11.47
CA MET A 92 10.05 22.62 11.87
C MET A 92 9.93 23.69 12.94
N TYR A 93 8.75 24.29 13.08
CA TYR A 93 8.51 25.47 13.91
C TYR A 93 7.43 25.28 14.97
N GLY A 94 7.01 24.04 15.23
CA GLY A 94 6.09 23.72 16.30
C GLY A 94 6.64 24.15 17.66
N ALA A 95 5.78 24.67 18.56
CA ALA A 95 6.20 25.08 19.89
C ALA A 95 6.73 23.91 20.75
N ASP A 96 6.25 22.71 20.48
CA ASP A 96 6.61 21.44 21.11
C ASP A 96 7.78 20.72 20.42
N ARG A 97 8.36 21.31 19.37
CA ARG A 97 9.50 20.70 18.68
C ARG A 97 10.71 20.62 19.60
N LEU A 98 11.23 19.41 19.76
CA LEU A 98 12.47 19.18 20.50
C LEU A 98 13.66 19.86 19.82
N LYS A 99 14.43 20.63 20.60
CA LYS A 99 15.64 21.36 20.15
C LYS A 99 16.91 20.83 20.76
N THR A 100 16.78 20.02 21.80
CA THR A 100 17.86 19.36 22.52
C THR A 100 17.50 17.90 22.76
N PRO A 101 18.49 16.99 22.91
CA PRO A 101 18.24 15.64 23.34
C PRO A 101 17.56 15.60 24.71
N LEU A 102 16.68 14.62 24.90
CA LEU A 102 16.06 14.32 26.18
C LEU A 102 16.62 12.99 26.69
N LEU A 103 17.03 12.96 27.96
CA LEU A 103 17.48 11.76 28.63
C LEU A 103 16.59 11.50 29.84
N ARG A 104 16.25 10.24 30.10
CA ARG A 104 15.58 9.87 31.34
C ARG A 104 16.58 9.92 32.48
N VAL A 105 16.25 10.67 33.54
CA VAL A 105 17.14 10.86 34.66
C VAL A 105 16.40 10.73 36.00
N ASN A 106 17.10 10.26 37.04
CA ASN A 106 16.63 10.27 38.41
C ASN A 106 16.74 11.68 39.02
N LYS A 107 16.32 11.83 40.24
CA LYS A 107 16.38 13.13 41.00
C LYS A 107 17.81 13.69 41.14
N LYS A 108 18.84 12.85 41.00
CA LYS A 108 20.25 13.28 41.02
C LYS A 108 20.76 13.66 39.63
N GLY A 109 19.93 13.55 38.61
CA GLY A 109 20.30 13.81 37.23
C GLY A 109 21.06 12.69 36.53
N GLU A 110 21.17 11.50 37.13
CA GLU A 110 21.81 10.33 36.51
C GLU A 110 20.82 9.57 35.63
N PHE A 111 21.34 8.86 34.60
CA PHE A 111 20.49 8.06 33.75
C PHE A 111 19.71 7.01 34.54
N ASP A 112 18.40 6.99 34.32
CA ASP A 112 17.48 6.02 34.93
C ASP A 112 16.33 5.70 33.94
N LYS A 113 16.20 4.42 33.56
CA LYS A 113 15.12 3.97 32.65
C LYS A 113 13.70 4.33 33.13
N LYS A 114 13.52 4.50 34.43
CA LYS A 114 12.23 4.86 35.07
C LYS A 114 12.13 6.34 35.42
N GLY A 115 13.20 7.10 35.16
CA GLY A 115 13.25 8.54 35.47
C GLY A 115 12.46 9.38 34.48
N ASP A 116 12.33 10.66 34.80
CA ASP A 116 11.67 11.66 33.96
C ASP A 116 12.59 12.16 32.85
N PHE A 117 12.01 12.63 31.75
CA PHE A 117 12.76 13.23 30.66
C PHE A 117 13.30 14.60 31.06
N ALA A 118 14.61 14.80 30.93
CA ALA A 118 15.27 16.08 31.12
C ALA A 118 16.09 16.47 29.89
N PRO A 119 16.16 17.74 29.49
CA PRO A 119 17.03 18.23 28.43
C PRO A 119 18.49 18.02 28.82
N VAL A 120 19.29 17.51 27.88
CA VAL A 120 20.74 17.31 28.07
C VAL A 120 21.52 17.82 26.85
N SER A 121 22.83 18.01 27.01
CA SER A 121 23.70 18.33 25.89
C SER A 121 23.83 17.13 24.92
N TRP A 122 24.10 17.41 23.67
CA TRP A 122 24.42 16.38 22.68
C TRP A 122 25.58 15.49 23.12
N LYS A 123 26.63 16.10 23.68
CA LYS A 123 27.77 15.34 24.21
C LYS A 123 27.31 14.30 25.22
N ARG A 124 26.52 14.72 26.21
CA ARG A 124 26.03 13.80 27.23
C ARG A 124 25.12 12.70 26.67
N ALA A 125 24.27 13.02 25.71
CA ALA A 125 23.42 12.03 25.07
C ALA A 125 24.27 10.97 24.35
N PHE A 126 25.31 11.40 23.62
CA PHE A 126 26.21 10.48 22.94
C PHE A 126 27.09 9.68 23.91
N ASP A 127 27.60 10.29 24.96
CA ASP A 127 28.39 9.57 25.98
C ASP A 127 27.57 8.43 26.62
N GLU A 128 26.27 8.67 26.90
CA GLU A 128 25.40 7.65 27.46
C GLU A 128 25.04 6.56 26.43
N MET A 129 24.80 6.93 25.16
CA MET A 129 24.58 5.97 24.06
C MET A 129 25.83 5.10 23.87
N GLU A 130 27.02 5.69 23.80
CA GLU A 130 28.30 4.98 23.63
C GLU A 130 28.50 3.97 24.74
N LYS A 131 28.28 4.37 26.00
CA LYS A 131 28.42 3.49 27.18
C LYS A 131 27.52 2.25 27.03
N HIS A 132 26.23 2.43 26.68
CA HIS A 132 25.32 1.31 26.56
C HIS A 132 25.58 0.44 25.33
N ILE A 133 25.98 1.02 24.20
CA ILE A 133 26.37 0.28 23.01
C ILE A 133 27.61 -0.57 23.29
N LYS A 134 28.67 0.01 23.91
CA LYS A 134 29.89 -0.73 24.30
C LYS A 134 29.57 -1.88 25.26
N LEU A 135 28.66 -1.67 26.22
CA LEU A 135 28.23 -2.73 27.12
C LEU A 135 27.52 -3.86 26.36
N ALA A 136 26.56 -3.53 25.49
CA ALA A 136 25.84 -4.51 24.68
C ALA A 136 26.80 -5.32 23.77
N LEU A 137 27.75 -4.65 23.11
CA LEU A 137 28.76 -5.30 22.29
C LEU A 137 29.68 -6.22 23.11
N LYS A 138 30.05 -5.81 24.35
CA LYS A 138 30.86 -6.63 25.25
C LYS A 138 30.11 -7.88 25.72
N GLU A 139 28.82 -7.75 26.04
CA GLU A 139 28.02 -8.84 26.62
C GLU A 139 27.47 -9.82 25.56
N LYS A 140 27.11 -9.30 24.39
CA LYS A 140 26.38 -10.06 23.37
C LYS A 140 27.03 -10.04 21.98
N GLY A 141 28.16 -9.36 21.84
CA GLY A 141 28.77 -9.18 20.52
C GLY A 141 27.95 -8.29 19.58
N PRO A 142 28.19 -8.35 18.26
CA PRO A 142 27.47 -7.57 17.26
C PRO A 142 25.96 -7.74 17.31
N GLU A 143 25.46 -8.91 17.67
CA GLU A 143 24.02 -9.22 17.79
C GLU A 143 23.33 -8.47 18.95
N GLY A 144 24.12 -7.86 19.85
CA GLY A 144 23.60 -7.02 20.96
C GLY A 144 23.08 -5.66 20.52
N VAL A 145 23.35 -5.24 19.28
CA VAL A 145 22.96 -3.93 18.75
C VAL A 145 22.11 -4.12 17.50
N ALA A 146 20.96 -3.46 17.49
CA ALA A 146 20.05 -3.46 16.34
C ALA A 146 19.51 -2.05 16.04
N VAL A 147 19.20 -1.80 14.77
CA VAL A 147 18.56 -0.57 14.30
C VAL A 147 17.22 -0.92 13.65
N PHE A 148 16.14 -0.43 14.23
CA PHE A 148 14.83 -0.43 13.61
C PHE A 148 14.70 0.83 12.75
N ALA A 149 14.97 0.68 11.45
CA ALA A 149 15.06 1.77 10.50
C ALA A 149 13.69 2.27 10.01
N SER A 150 13.67 3.23 9.12
CA SER A 150 12.44 3.92 8.70
C SER A 150 12.33 4.09 7.18
N GLY A 151 11.14 3.83 6.63
CA GLY A 151 10.75 4.24 5.28
C GLY A 151 10.55 5.75 5.11
N GLN A 152 10.84 6.54 6.16
CA GLN A 152 10.91 8.01 6.12
C GLN A 152 12.34 8.52 5.95
N TYR A 153 13.34 7.66 6.01
CA TYR A 153 14.72 8.05 5.75
C TYR A 153 14.88 8.61 4.33
N THR A 154 15.74 9.61 4.21
CA THR A 154 16.34 9.91 2.92
C THR A 154 17.31 8.79 2.53
N ILE A 155 17.68 8.73 1.25
CA ILE A 155 18.65 7.73 0.76
C ILE A 155 19.97 7.82 1.55
N MET A 156 20.41 9.04 1.85
CA MET A 156 21.67 9.26 2.60
C MET A 156 21.58 8.77 4.06
N GLU A 157 20.44 8.97 4.71
CA GLU A 157 20.22 8.46 6.08
C GLU A 157 20.18 6.93 6.10
N GLY A 158 19.49 6.31 5.14
CA GLY A 158 19.43 4.87 4.97
C GLY A 158 20.83 4.27 4.74
N TYR A 159 21.61 4.87 3.83
CA TYR A 159 22.98 4.48 3.57
C TYR A 159 23.88 4.59 4.81
N ALA A 160 23.78 5.70 5.55
CA ALA A 160 24.55 5.91 6.77
C ALA A 160 24.21 4.86 7.85
N ALA A 161 22.93 4.56 8.05
CA ALA A 161 22.48 3.53 8.98
C ALA A 161 23.00 2.14 8.59
N LEU A 162 22.89 1.77 7.30
CA LEU A 162 23.40 0.51 6.78
C LEU A 162 24.92 0.39 6.96
N LYS A 163 25.67 1.44 6.60
CA LYS A 163 27.11 1.48 6.75
C LYS A 163 27.55 1.35 8.21
N MET A 164 26.85 2.03 9.12
CA MET A 164 27.11 1.92 10.56
C MET A 164 26.92 0.48 11.05
N MET A 165 25.83 -0.17 10.65
CA MET A 165 25.55 -1.54 11.10
C MET A 165 26.46 -2.57 10.44
N LYS A 166 26.58 -2.57 9.11
CA LYS A 166 27.35 -3.60 8.38
C LYS A 166 28.86 -3.40 8.54
N ALA A 167 29.37 -2.21 8.29
CA ALA A 167 30.81 -1.93 8.37
C ALA A 167 31.30 -1.60 9.79
N GLY A 168 30.50 -0.85 10.56
CA GLY A 168 30.84 -0.44 11.91
C GLY A 168 30.68 -1.56 12.92
N PHE A 169 29.45 -2.01 13.15
CA PHE A 169 29.17 -3.05 14.16
C PHE A 169 29.33 -4.47 13.63
N ARG A 170 29.45 -4.68 12.32
CA ARG A 170 29.50 -6.00 11.67
C ARG A 170 28.26 -6.86 12.01
N SER A 171 27.12 -6.21 12.09
CA SER A 171 25.83 -6.82 12.44
C SER A 171 24.84 -6.73 11.28
N ASN A 172 24.01 -7.75 11.14
CA ASN A 172 22.84 -7.77 10.27
C ASN A 172 21.57 -7.28 11.01
N GLY A 173 21.69 -6.83 12.25
CA GLY A 173 20.60 -6.37 13.10
C GLY A 173 20.00 -5.03 12.65
N ILE A 174 19.65 -4.89 11.38
CA ILE A 174 18.98 -3.70 10.82
C ILE A 174 17.84 -4.13 9.93
N ASP A 175 16.64 -3.58 10.18
CA ASP A 175 15.47 -3.81 9.34
C ASP A 175 14.57 -2.55 9.35
N PRO A 176 13.98 -2.16 8.21
CA PRO A 176 13.12 -0.99 8.15
C PRO A 176 11.71 -1.31 8.63
N ASN A 177 11.00 -0.30 9.12
CA ASN A 177 9.58 -0.45 9.47
C ASN A 177 8.71 -0.84 8.27
N ALA A 178 9.17 -0.63 7.05
CA ALA A 178 8.51 -1.08 5.82
C ALA A 178 8.30 -2.61 5.77
N ARG A 179 9.08 -3.39 6.53
CA ARG A 179 8.85 -4.83 6.77
C ARG A 179 7.44 -5.10 7.31
N HIS A 180 6.94 -4.26 8.21
CA HIS A 180 5.61 -4.36 8.80
C HIS A 180 4.57 -3.46 8.11
N CYS A 181 4.96 -2.76 7.05
CA CYS A 181 4.11 -1.85 6.28
C CYS A 181 3.51 -2.57 5.07
N MET A 182 4.29 -2.72 4.01
CA MET A 182 3.83 -3.29 2.75
C MET A 182 4.77 -4.37 2.18
N ALA A 183 5.56 -5.04 3.02
CA ALA A 183 6.39 -6.16 2.58
C ALA A 183 5.56 -7.28 1.94
N SER A 184 4.31 -7.46 2.35
CA SER A 184 3.37 -8.38 1.70
C SER A 184 3.13 -8.03 0.23
N ALA A 185 2.96 -6.76 -0.11
CA ALA A 185 2.84 -6.33 -1.51
C ALA A 185 4.14 -6.57 -2.27
N VAL A 186 5.28 -6.25 -1.66
CA VAL A 186 6.59 -6.47 -2.26
C VAL A 186 6.81 -7.94 -2.59
N VAL A 187 6.54 -8.83 -1.63
CA VAL A 187 6.65 -10.28 -1.85
C VAL A 187 5.66 -10.75 -2.91
N GLY A 188 4.43 -10.20 -2.91
CA GLY A 188 3.44 -10.47 -3.95
C GLY A 188 3.93 -10.07 -5.35
N PHE A 189 4.59 -8.92 -5.50
CA PHE A 189 5.23 -8.51 -6.76
C PHE A 189 6.35 -9.45 -7.15
N TYR A 190 7.25 -9.80 -6.23
CA TYR A 190 8.33 -10.74 -6.53
C TYR A 190 7.83 -12.12 -6.94
N GLN A 191 6.81 -12.64 -6.28
CA GLN A 191 6.22 -13.93 -6.62
C GLN A 191 5.57 -13.91 -8.00
N THR A 192 4.94 -12.80 -8.34
CA THR A 192 4.14 -12.68 -9.57
C THR A 192 4.97 -12.21 -10.76
N PHE A 193 5.80 -11.20 -10.59
CA PHE A 193 6.52 -10.52 -11.69
C PHE A 193 8.04 -10.75 -11.65
N GLY A 194 8.58 -11.31 -10.58
CA GLY A 194 10.03 -11.44 -10.36
C GLY A 194 10.73 -10.15 -9.95
N ILE A 195 9.99 -9.05 -9.79
CA ILE A 195 10.51 -7.73 -9.43
C ILE A 195 9.51 -6.99 -8.55
N ASP A 196 9.99 -6.13 -7.64
CA ASP A 196 9.14 -5.26 -6.81
C ASP A 196 8.94 -3.91 -7.50
N GLU A 197 8.18 -3.92 -8.59
CA GLU A 197 7.80 -2.71 -9.30
C GLU A 197 6.40 -2.84 -9.88
N PRO A 198 5.53 -1.83 -9.70
CA PRO A 198 4.23 -1.84 -10.35
C PRO A 198 4.40 -1.68 -11.86
N SER A 199 3.65 -2.46 -12.62
CA SER A 199 3.65 -2.41 -14.07
C SER A 199 2.71 -1.34 -14.66
N GLY A 200 2.16 -0.47 -13.83
CA GLY A 200 1.31 0.66 -14.21
C GLY A 200 1.85 1.98 -13.66
N CYS A 201 1.14 3.06 -13.90
CA CYS A 201 1.49 4.37 -13.39
C CYS A 201 0.25 5.14 -12.92
N PHE A 202 0.46 6.25 -12.21
CA PHE A 202 -0.68 7.04 -11.71
C PHE A 202 -1.50 7.72 -12.82
N ASP A 203 -0.95 7.86 -14.03
CA ASP A 203 -1.68 8.42 -15.18
C ASP A 203 -2.73 7.45 -15.74
N ASP A 204 -2.72 6.18 -15.32
CA ASP A 204 -3.79 5.24 -15.59
C ASP A 204 -5.13 5.68 -14.98
N ILE A 205 -5.10 6.52 -13.94
CA ILE A 205 -6.30 7.09 -13.32
C ILE A 205 -7.14 7.88 -14.33
N GLU A 206 -6.50 8.68 -15.19
CA GLU A 206 -7.19 9.49 -16.19
C GLU A 206 -7.73 8.66 -17.37
N LEU A 207 -7.27 7.43 -17.53
CA LEU A 207 -7.63 6.55 -18.64
C LEU A 207 -8.62 5.47 -18.26
N THR A 208 -8.78 5.19 -16.97
CA THR A 208 -9.62 4.08 -16.48
C THR A 208 -11.10 4.36 -16.56
N ASP A 209 -11.89 3.30 -16.61
CA ASP A 209 -13.36 3.32 -16.53
C ASP A 209 -13.86 2.85 -15.14
N THR A 210 -13.01 2.16 -14.38
CA THR A 210 -13.34 1.70 -13.02
C THR A 210 -12.13 1.80 -12.11
N VAL A 211 -12.30 2.51 -11.01
CA VAL A 211 -11.33 2.59 -9.93
C VAL A 211 -11.81 1.73 -8.77
N VAL A 212 -11.04 0.70 -8.42
CA VAL A 212 -11.31 -0.14 -7.26
C VAL A 212 -10.36 0.26 -6.13
N CYS A 213 -10.91 0.68 -4.99
CA CYS A 213 -10.18 0.95 -3.76
C CYS A 213 -10.42 -0.21 -2.78
N TRP A 214 -9.45 -1.09 -2.61
CA TRP A 214 -9.58 -2.27 -1.75
C TRP A 214 -8.73 -2.12 -0.49
N GLY A 215 -9.36 -2.08 0.69
CA GLY A 215 -8.62 -1.86 1.94
C GLY A 215 -7.80 -0.56 1.94
N SER A 216 -8.36 0.49 1.30
CA SER A 216 -7.67 1.75 1.06
C SER A 216 -8.60 2.95 1.28
N ASN A 217 -8.38 3.70 2.35
CA ASN A 217 -9.01 5.01 2.52
C ASN A 217 -8.24 6.06 1.71
N MET A 218 -8.31 5.96 0.38
CA MET A 218 -7.53 6.76 -0.55
C MET A 218 -7.80 8.27 -0.40
N ALA A 219 -9.04 8.64 -0.09
CA ALA A 219 -9.44 10.04 0.11
C ALA A 219 -8.64 10.74 1.21
N GLU A 220 -8.28 10.04 2.29
CA GLU A 220 -7.52 10.60 3.41
C GLU A 220 -6.02 10.27 3.35
N MET A 221 -5.66 9.06 2.87
CA MET A 221 -4.28 8.60 2.84
C MET A 221 -3.49 9.16 1.65
N HIS A 222 -4.11 9.27 0.46
CA HIS A 222 -3.50 9.75 -0.78
C HIS A 222 -4.34 10.85 -1.44
N PRO A 223 -4.60 12.00 -0.77
CA PRO A 223 -5.61 12.97 -1.20
C PRO A 223 -5.39 13.53 -2.60
N ILE A 224 -4.15 13.65 -3.04
CA ILE A 224 -3.84 14.18 -4.39
C ILE A 224 -4.16 13.16 -5.47
N LEU A 225 -3.88 11.88 -5.25
CA LEU A 225 -4.34 10.83 -6.17
C LEU A 225 -5.86 10.72 -6.15
N TRP A 226 -6.48 10.86 -4.97
CA TRP A 226 -7.93 10.88 -4.84
C TRP A 226 -8.59 12.04 -5.58
N SER A 227 -7.98 13.22 -5.59
CA SER A 227 -8.48 14.34 -6.40
C SER A 227 -8.48 14.01 -7.90
N ARG A 228 -7.46 13.28 -8.40
CA ARG A 228 -7.43 12.80 -9.79
C ARG A 228 -8.54 11.77 -10.08
N VAL A 229 -8.78 10.86 -9.13
CA VAL A 229 -9.92 9.92 -9.23
C VAL A 229 -11.26 10.67 -9.27
N THR A 230 -11.42 11.65 -8.39
CA THR A 230 -12.63 12.48 -8.33
C THR A 230 -12.84 13.26 -9.63
N ASP A 231 -11.81 13.89 -10.14
CA ASP A 231 -11.83 14.60 -11.43
C ASP A 231 -12.24 13.64 -12.57
N ARG A 232 -11.63 12.46 -12.63
CA ARG A 232 -11.96 11.45 -13.63
C ARG A 232 -13.42 11.00 -13.53
N LYS A 233 -13.93 10.76 -12.31
CA LYS A 233 -15.31 10.39 -12.05
C LYS A 233 -16.27 11.49 -12.47
N LEU A 234 -16.01 12.73 -12.06
CA LEU A 234 -16.89 13.86 -12.35
C LEU A 234 -16.89 14.26 -13.83
N SER A 235 -15.78 14.04 -14.54
CA SER A 235 -15.69 14.34 -15.98
C SER A 235 -16.53 13.38 -16.84
N ASN A 236 -16.82 12.17 -16.35
CA ASN A 236 -17.65 11.19 -17.06
C ASN A 236 -18.37 10.25 -16.08
N PRO A 237 -19.37 10.76 -15.33
CA PRO A 237 -19.99 10.04 -14.22
C PRO A 237 -20.77 8.80 -14.64
N GLU A 238 -21.27 8.76 -15.87
CA GLU A 238 -22.01 7.61 -16.38
C GLU A 238 -21.10 6.44 -16.69
N LYS A 239 -19.93 6.70 -17.26
CA LYS A 239 -18.98 5.67 -17.66
C LYS A 239 -18.07 5.24 -16.52
N VAL A 240 -17.51 6.21 -15.81
CA VAL A 240 -16.50 5.96 -14.76
C VAL A 240 -17.17 5.54 -13.47
N LYS A 241 -16.75 4.39 -12.93
CA LYS A 241 -17.26 3.83 -11.68
C LYS A 241 -16.16 3.79 -10.62
N VAL A 242 -16.55 4.05 -9.39
CA VAL A 242 -15.69 3.93 -8.22
C VAL A 242 -16.25 2.85 -7.30
N ILE A 243 -15.40 1.89 -6.95
CA ILE A 243 -15.75 0.80 -6.04
C ILE A 243 -14.92 0.96 -4.77
N ASN A 244 -15.57 0.96 -3.62
CA ASN A 244 -14.91 0.91 -2.31
C ASN A 244 -15.18 -0.43 -1.63
N ILE A 245 -14.12 -1.19 -1.35
CA ILE A 245 -14.17 -2.48 -0.66
C ILE A 245 -13.39 -2.34 0.64
N SER A 246 -14.08 -2.37 1.77
CA SER A 246 -13.52 -2.01 3.05
C SER A 246 -14.23 -2.73 4.20
N THR A 247 -13.65 -2.73 5.38
CA THR A 247 -14.27 -3.30 6.58
C THR A 247 -15.17 -2.32 7.34
N TYR A 248 -15.19 -1.06 6.92
CA TYR A 248 -16.06 0.00 7.46
C TYR A 248 -16.18 1.15 6.45
N ARG A 249 -17.24 1.93 6.59
CA ARG A 249 -17.48 3.11 5.76
C ARG A 249 -16.51 4.25 6.12
N HIS A 250 -15.92 4.90 5.12
CA HIS A 250 -14.98 6.02 5.29
C HIS A 250 -15.07 7.01 4.10
N ARG A 251 -14.22 8.04 4.07
CA ARG A 251 -14.33 9.13 3.08
C ARG A 251 -14.24 8.69 1.62
N THR A 252 -13.57 7.60 1.32
CA THR A 252 -13.55 7.06 -0.06
C THR A 252 -14.95 6.56 -0.49
N SER A 253 -15.80 6.19 0.47
CA SER A 253 -17.19 5.76 0.22
C SER A 253 -18.08 6.89 -0.32
N ASP A 254 -17.73 8.15 -0.09
CA ASP A 254 -18.61 9.30 -0.35
C ASP A 254 -18.93 9.48 -1.86
N ILE A 255 -18.08 8.99 -2.76
CA ILE A 255 -18.31 9.01 -4.21
C ILE A 255 -18.33 7.61 -4.84
N ALA A 256 -18.37 6.57 -4.03
CA ALA A 256 -18.41 5.20 -4.54
C ALA A 256 -19.77 4.88 -5.16
N ASP A 257 -19.75 4.34 -6.38
CA ASP A 257 -20.94 3.76 -7.05
C ASP A 257 -21.29 2.40 -6.46
N LEU A 258 -20.30 1.68 -5.95
CA LEU A 258 -20.46 0.39 -5.28
C LEU A 258 -19.64 0.37 -4.00
N GLU A 259 -20.30 0.12 -2.89
CA GLU A 259 -19.67 -0.06 -1.59
C GLU A 259 -19.90 -1.48 -1.07
N ILE A 260 -18.81 -2.16 -0.74
CA ILE A 260 -18.79 -3.50 -0.16
C ILE A 260 -18.13 -3.43 1.21
N ILE A 261 -18.92 -3.61 2.27
CA ILE A 261 -18.42 -3.73 3.63
C ILE A 261 -18.30 -5.21 3.94
N PHE A 262 -17.06 -5.69 4.12
CA PHE A 262 -16.78 -7.11 4.26
C PHE A 262 -16.17 -7.46 5.62
N THR A 263 -16.29 -8.71 6.01
CA THR A 263 -15.67 -9.26 7.22
C THR A 263 -14.14 -9.31 7.07
N PRO A 264 -13.36 -8.78 8.00
CA PRO A 264 -11.89 -8.82 7.93
C PRO A 264 -11.36 -10.24 7.68
N ASN A 265 -10.26 -10.34 6.93
CA ASN A 265 -9.59 -11.58 6.51
C ASN A 265 -10.36 -12.46 5.50
N THR A 266 -11.43 -11.96 4.91
CA THR A 266 -12.17 -12.67 3.84
C THR A 266 -11.78 -12.20 2.43
N ASP A 267 -10.80 -11.34 2.30
CA ASP A 267 -10.29 -10.81 1.03
C ASP A 267 -9.95 -11.90 0.02
N LEU A 268 -9.31 -12.99 0.48
CA LEU A 268 -8.92 -14.10 -0.38
C LEU A 268 -10.15 -14.77 -1.00
N ALA A 269 -11.21 -14.93 -0.21
CA ALA A 269 -12.45 -15.53 -0.70
C ALA A 269 -13.14 -14.62 -1.73
N LEU A 270 -13.12 -13.31 -1.50
CA LEU A 270 -13.67 -12.33 -2.45
C LEU A 270 -12.92 -12.35 -3.79
N TRP A 271 -11.58 -12.36 -3.78
CA TRP A 271 -10.78 -12.46 -5.00
C TRP A 271 -10.99 -13.79 -5.72
N ASN A 272 -11.04 -14.90 -4.98
CA ASN A 272 -11.32 -16.22 -5.55
C ASN A 272 -12.73 -16.32 -6.12
N TYR A 273 -13.73 -15.62 -5.53
CA TYR A 273 -15.06 -15.52 -6.10
C TYR A 273 -15.02 -14.84 -7.48
N ILE A 274 -14.34 -13.71 -7.60
CA ILE A 274 -14.21 -13.02 -8.90
C ILE A 274 -13.52 -13.93 -9.93
N ALA A 275 -12.43 -14.58 -9.53
CA ALA A 275 -11.72 -15.53 -10.40
C ALA A 275 -12.62 -16.71 -10.80
N ARG A 276 -13.45 -17.23 -9.85
CA ARG A 276 -14.41 -18.29 -10.12
C ARG A 276 -15.48 -17.86 -11.12
N GLU A 277 -16.04 -16.66 -10.97
CA GLU A 277 -17.02 -16.14 -11.94
C GLU A 277 -16.41 -16.09 -13.36
N ILE A 278 -15.16 -15.67 -13.49
CA ILE A 278 -14.46 -15.68 -14.78
C ILE A 278 -14.34 -17.11 -15.30
N VAL A 279 -13.79 -18.02 -14.51
CA VAL A 279 -13.38 -19.35 -14.95
C VAL A 279 -14.56 -20.29 -15.19
N TYR A 280 -15.61 -20.21 -14.37
CA TYR A 280 -16.77 -21.13 -14.46
C TYR A 280 -17.95 -20.54 -15.22
N ASN A 281 -18.26 -19.26 -15.01
CA ASN A 281 -19.48 -18.67 -15.51
C ASN A 281 -19.28 -17.78 -16.74
N LYS A 282 -18.04 -17.27 -16.96
CA LYS A 282 -17.67 -16.40 -18.06
C LYS A 282 -16.33 -16.76 -18.69
N PRO A 283 -16.08 -18.05 -19.02
CA PRO A 283 -14.79 -18.49 -19.55
C PRO A 283 -14.41 -17.82 -20.88
N GLU A 284 -15.39 -17.30 -21.61
CA GLU A 284 -15.20 -16.53 -22.83
C GLU A 284 -14.52 -15.16 -22.59
N ALA A 285 -14.51 -14.68 -21.33
CA ALA A 285 -13.84 -13.43 -20.97
C ALA A 285 -12.31 -13.62 -20.79
N ILE A 286 -11.83 -14.86 -20.67
CA ILE A 286 -10.41 -15.15 -20.53
C ILE A 286 -9.70 -14.82 -21.84
N ASP A 287 -8.66 -14.00 -21.77
CA ASP A 287 -7.77 -13.74 -22.90
C ASP A 287 -6.74 -14.88 -23.01
N TRP A 288 -7.14 -15.94 -23.70
CA TRP A 288 -6.32 -17.14 -23.83
C TRP A 288 -5.03 -16.94 -24.60
N ASP A 289 -4.96 -15.98 -25.51
CA ASP A 289 -3.73 -15.68 -26.24
C ASP A 289 -2.70 -15.09 -25.28
N PHE A 290 -3.10 -14.11 -24.47
CA PHE A 290 -2.27 -13.56 -23.42
C PHE A 290 -1.90 -14.60 -22.34
N VAL A 291 -2.87 -15.37 -21.87
CA VAL A 291 -2.65 -16.36 -20.81
C VAL A 291 -1.64 -17.43 -21.25
N LYS A 292 -1.74 -17.96 -22.47
CA LYS A 292 -0.83 -18.98 -22.98
C LYS A 292 0.59 -18.45 -23.19
N GLU A 293 0.73 -17.19 -23.57
CA GLU A 293 2.04 -16.59 -23.85
C GLU A 293 2.77 -16.12 -22.58
N HIS A 294 2.03 -15.58 -21.61
CA HIS A 294 2.63 -14.82 -20.51
C HIS A 294 2.40 -15.41 -19.12
N ILE A 295 1.46 -16.35 -18.95
CA ILE A 295 1.04 -16.80 -17.62
C ILE A 295 1.40 -18.26 -17.39
N VAL A 296 1.98 -18.52 -16.23
CA VAL A 296 2.17 -19.87 -15.69
C VAL A 296 1.28 -20.01 -14.45
N PHE A 297 0.41 -21.01 -14.46
CA PHE A 297 -0.35 -21.36 -13.26
C PHE A 297 0.57 -22.07 -12.27
N ALA A 298 0.53 -21.64 -11.01
CA ALA A 298 1.41 -22.17 -10.00
C ALA A 298 0.72 -22.32 -8.65
N ALA A 299 1.10 -23.35 -7.90
CA ALA A 299 0.68 -23.56 -6.52
C ALA A 299 1.84 -23.26 -5.57
N SER A 300 1.54 -22.65 -4.43
CA SER A 300 2.48 -22.50 -3.34
C SER A 300 2.63 -23.83 -2.58
N PRO A 301 3.83 -24.15 -2.05
CA PRO A 301 4.03 -25.31 -1.20
C PRO A 301 3.26 -25.20 0.13
N VAL A 302 2.93 -23.98 0.53
CA VAL A 302 2.20 -23.72 1.76
C VAL A 302 0.70 -23.76 1.48
N ASN A 303 0.03 -24.77 1.98
CA ASN A 303 -1.43 -24.87 1.88
C ASN A 303 -2.11 -23.92 2.88
N ILE A 304 -2.00 -22.65 2.69
CA ILE A 304 -2.94 -21.70 3.28
C ILE A 304 -4.15 -21.48 2.38
N GLY A 305 -4.20 -22.27 1.30
CA GLY A 305 -5.22 -22.23 0.28
C GLY A 305 -5.34 -20.81 -0.27
N TYR A 306 -5.64 -20.66 -1.47
CA TYR A 306 -6.13 -19.39 -1.98
C TYR A 306 -7.53 -19.09 -1.40
N GLY A 307 -7.77 -19.49 -0.16
CA GLY A 307 -9.05 -19.39 0.51
C GLY A 307 -9.01 -19.56 2.01
N MET A 308 -10.20 -19.70 2.58
CA MET A 308 -10.42 -19.81 4.02
C MET A 308 -10.24 -21.25 4.47
N ARG A 309 -9.47 -21.47 5.52
CA ARG A 309 -9.49 -22.77 6.24
C ARG A 309 -10.75 -22.84 7.11
N LYS A 310 -11.17 -24.06 7.49
CA LYS A 310 -12.31 -24.26 8.42
C LYS A 310 -12.12 -23.51 9.74
N SER A 311 -10.89 -23.45 10.23
CA SER A 311 -10.52 -22.68 11.42
C SER A 311 -10.77 -21.19 11.26
N ASP A 312 -10.53 -20.65 10.06
CA ASP A 312 -10.74 -19.23 9.79
C ASP A 312 -12.22 -18.88 9.65
N GLU A 313 -13.01 -19.77 9.03
CA GLU A 313 -14.47 -19.62 8.98
C GLU A 313 -15.08 -19.53 10.37
N LYS A 314 -14.59 -20.38 11.28
CA LYS A 314 -15.05 -20.35 12.66
C LYS A 314 -14.63 -19.07 13.37
N SER A 315 -13.39 -18.63 13.19
CA SER A 315 -12.88 -17.37 13.74
C SER A 315 -13.73 -16.17 13.33
N ILE A 316 -14.08 -16.11 12.05
CA ILE A 316 -14.91 -15.04 11.51
C ILE A 316 -16.32 -15.10 12.10
N LYS A 317 -16.90 -16.29 12.20
CA LYS A 317 -18.27 -16.47 12.67
C LYS A 317 -18.45 -16.18 14.16
N ASP A 318 -17.51 -16.64 14.98
CA ASP A 318 -17.64 -16.63 16.44
C ASP A 318 -16.82 -15.48 17.08
N GLY A 319 -15.92 -14.85 16.33
CA GLY A 319 -15.08 -13.72 16.76
C GLY A 319 -14.07 -14.05 17.86
N LYS A 320 -13.96 -15.31 18.30
CA LYS A 320 -13.02 -15.76 19.36
C LYS A 320 -12.62 -17.21 19.18
N TYR A 321 -11.34 -17.49 19.40
CA TYR A 321 -10.84 -18.85 19.56
C TYR A 321 -10.81 -19.25 21.04
N SER A 322 -11.30 -20.42 21.37
CA SER A 322 -11.03 -21.08 22.66
C SER A 322 -9.60 -21.62 22.71
N LYS A 323 -9.09 -21.94 23.92
CA LYS A 323 -7.78 -22.60 24.06
C LYS A 323 -7.67 -23.91 23.27
N ALA A 324 -8.73 -24.72 23.25
CA ALA A 324 -8.78 -25.97 22.51
C ALA A 324 -8.69 -25.75 20.99
N GLU A 325 -9.29 -24.67 20.49
CA GLU A 325 -9.23 -24.31 19.07
C GLU A 325 -7.86 -23.80 18.66
N MET A 326 -7.21 -23.01 19.51
CA MET A 326 -5.83 -22.57 19.28
C MET A 326 -4.87 -23.78 19.24
N GLU A 327 -5.09 -24.80 20.05
CA GLU A 327 -4.31 -26.03 20.01
C GLU A 327 -4.52 -26.81 18.70
N ILE A 328 -5.74 -26.89 18.21
CA ILE A 328 -6.06 -27.52 16.92
C ILE A 328 -5.40 -26.72 15.79
N ILE A 329 -5.49 -25.40 15.81
CA ILE A 329 -4.86 -24.51 14.81
C ILE A 329 -3.33 -24.73 14.82
N SER A 330 -2.71 -24.78 15.99
CA SER A 330 -1.26 -25.02 16.11
C SER A 330 -0.87 -26.37 15.50
N LYS A 331 -1.63 -27.42 15.77
CA LYS A 331 -1.40 -28.75 15.18
C LYS A 331 -1.62 -28.78 13.66
N GLU A 332 -2.63 -28.05 13.15
CA GLU A 332 -2.81 -27.90 11.71
C GLU A 332 -1.68 -27.12 11.06
N MET A 333 -1.16 -26.10 11.73
CA MET A 333 0.00 -25.34 11.25
C MET A 333 1.29 -26.17 11.29
N GLU A 334 1.53 -26.93 12.34
CA GLU A 334 2.66 -27.87 12.41
C GLU A 334 2.60 -28.91 11.29
N LYS A 335 1.41 -29.44 11.02
CA LYS A 335 1.19 -30.34 9.89
C LYS A 335 1.49 -29.69 8.55
N VAL A 336 1.03 -28.45 8.34
CA VAL A 336 1.31 -27.70 7.10
C VAL A 336 2.81 -27.46 6.95
N VAL A 337 3.52 -27.10 8.02
CA VAL A 337 4.98 -26.92 7.98
C VAL A 337 5.67 -28.23 7.64
N SER A 338 5.30 -29.32 8.28
CA SER A 338 5.89 -30.64 7.99
C SER A 338 5.57 -31.13 6.56
N GLU A 339 4.42 -30.80 6.03
CA GLU A 339 4.03 -31.11 4.66
C GLU A 339 4.81 -30.28 3.62
N THR A 340 5.21 -29.05 3.97
CA THR A 340 6.01 -28.19 3.08
C THR A 340 7.47 -28.61 3.00
N GLU A 341 8.00 -29.30 4.01
CA GLU A 341 9.35 -29.88 3.96
C GLU A 341 9.42 -31.12 3.06
N ALA A 342 8.30 -31.76 2.81
CA ALA A 342 8.18 -32.89 1.92
C ALA A 342 7.48 -32.51 0.60
N PRO A 343 8.20 -32.29 -0.50
CA PRO A 343 7.60 -31.85 -1.78
C PRO A 343 6.45 -32.74 -2.27
N ALA A 344 6.40 -33.98 -1.81
CA ALA A 344 5.30 -34.90 -2.13
C ALA A 344 3.94 -34.53 -1.52
N LEU A 345 3.91 -33.60 -0.59
CA LEU A 345 2.73 -33.24 0.20
C LEU A 345 2.20 -31.85 -0.13
N ALA A 346 2.67 -31.23 -1.22
CA ALA A 346 2.09 -29.99 -1.70
C ALA A 346 0.58 -30.13 -1.96
N PRO A 347 -0.20 -29.04 -1.85
CA PRO A 347 -1.66 -29.07 -1.83
C PRO A 347 -2.34 -29.82 -2.98
N TYR A 348 -1.63 -30.02 -4.07
CA TYR A 348 -2.14 -30.67 -5.28
C TYR A 348 -1.42 -31.99 -5.62
N GLY A 349 -0.74 -32.58 -4.62
CA GLY A 349 -0.08 -33.87 -4.80
C GLY A 349 1.24 -33.84 -5.58
N TYR A 350 1.89 -32.68 -5.65
CA TYR A 350 3.20 -32.55 -6.31
C TYR A 350 4.26 -33.36 -5.60
N LYS A 351 5.21 -33.90 -6.37
CA LYS A 351 6.29 -34.77 -5.92
C LYS A 351 7.63 -34.09 -6.09
N ALA A 352 8.64 -34.59 -5.38
CA ALA A 352 10.01 -34.19 -5.62
C ALA A 352 10.39 -34.40 -7.08
N GLY A 353 10.86 -33.35 -7.75
CA GLY A 353 11.20 -33.38 -9.19
C GLY A 353 10.18 -32.74 -10.11
N ASP A 354 9.01 -32.34 -9.61
CA ASP A 354 8.09 -31.54 -10.39
C ASP A 354 8.70 -30.20 -10.78
N LYS A 355 8.26 -29.66 -11.90
CA LYS A 355 8.82 -28.40 -12.42
C LYS A 355 8.55 -27.24 -11.47
N MET A 356 9.62 -26.62 -11.01
CA MET A 356 9.56 -25.48 -10.12
C MET A 356 9.68 -24.19 -10.91
N VAL A 357 8.73 -23.26 -10.71
CA VAL A 357 8.76 -21.90 -11.25
C VAL A 357 9.30 -20.91 -10.21
N ASN A 358 9.87 -19.83 -10.68
CA ASN A 358 10.38 -18.72 -9.84
C ASN A 358 11.37 -19.13 -8.75
N LYS A 359 12.41 -19.88 -9.10
CA LYS A 359 13.46 -20.35 -8.18
C LYS A 359 14.18 -19.23 -7.43
N ASN A 360 14.22 -18.03 -8.01
CA ASN A 360 15.04 -16.91 -7.51
C ASN A 360 14.35 -16.08 -6.43
N ALA A 361 13.06 -16.25 -6.21
CA ALA A 361 12.30 -15.43 -5.26
C ALA A 361 12.31 -15.95 -3.81
N GLY A 362 13.08 -17.00 -3.51
CA GLY A 362 13.11 -17.62 -2.18
C GLY A 362 11.81 -18.35 -1.79
N LEU A 363 10.82 -18.34 -2.69
CA LEU A 363 9.52 -18.98 -2.52
C LEU A 363 9.31 -19.92 -3.70
N ALA A 364 9.45 -21.21 -3.43
CA ALA A 364 9.20 -22.24 -4.41
C ALA A 364 7.72 -22.30 -4.77
N HIS A 365 7.44 -22.34 -6.06
CA HIS A 365 6.11 -22.60 -6.61
C HIS A 365 6.20 -23.77 -7.58
N TRP A 366 5.17 -24.59 -7.62
CA TRP A 366 5.05 -25.69 -8.58
C TRP A 366 4.09 -25.30 -9.69
N GLU A 367 4.50 -25.57 -10.91
CA GLU A 367 3.62 -25.38 -12.07
C GLU A 367 2.44 -26.34 -11.98
N ILE A 368 1.23 -25.82 -12.16
CA ILE A 368 -0.01 -26.58 -12.19
C ILE A 368 -0.73 -26.36 -13.54
N SER A 369 -1.63 -27.24 -13.86
CA SER A 369 -2.51 -27.07 -15.02
C SER A 369 -3.62 -26.04 -14.73
N PHE A 370 -4.21 -25.50 -15.80
CA PHE A 370 -5.40 -24.66 -15.67
C PHE A 370 -6.58 -25.41 -14.99
N GLU A 371 -6.73 -26.71 -15.26
CA GLU A 371 -7.81 -27.50 -14.64
C GLU A 371 -7.61 -27.66 -13.13
N GLU A 372 -6.37 -27.79 -12.66
CA GLU A 372 -6.08 -27.78 -11.23
C GLU A 372 -6.36 -26.42 -10.60
N TYR A 373 -5.98 -25.32 -11.27
CA TYR A 373 -6.34 -23.98 -10.84
C TYR A 373 -7.86 -23.80 -10.79
N LYS A 374 -8.58 -24.19 -11.85
CA LYS A 374 -10.05 -24.18 -11.90
C LYS A 374 -10.65 -24.94 -10.75
N LYS A 375 -10.19 -26.16 -10.48
CA LYS A 375 -10.65 -26.99 -9.37
C LYS A 375 -10.45 -26.30 -8.02
N SER A 376 -9.37 -25.57 -7.83
CA SER A 376 -9.11 -24.83 -6.58
C SER A 376 -10.13 -23.70 -6.32
N LEU A 377 -10.78 -23.20 -7.36
CA LEU A 377 -11.80 -22.15 -7.27
C LEU A 377 -13.23 -22.71 -7.01
N GLU A 378 -13.43 -24.02 -7.15
CA GLU A 378 -14.75 -24.65 -7.03
C GLU A 378 -15.53 -24.25 -5.77
N PRO A 379 -14.93 -24.18 -4.56
CA PRO A 379 -15.64 -23.85 -3.33
C PRO A 379 -16.16 -22.42 -3.25
N TYR A 380 -15.60 -21.49 -4.02
CA TYR A 380 -15.85 -20.04 -3.88
C TYR A 380 -17.09 -19.57 -4.62
N THR A 381 -18.21 -20.26 -4.40
CA THR A 381 -19.52 -19.87 -4.94
C THR A 381 -19.99 -18.54 -4.34
N LEU A 382 -20.90 -17.85 -5.06
CA LEU A 382 -21.49 -16.59 -4.58
C LEU A 382 -22.14 -16.77 -3.19
N ASP A 383 -22.90 -17.84 -2.99
CA ASP A 383 -23.56 -18.14 -1.72
C ASP A 383 -22.57 -18.36 -0.57
N TYR A 384 -21.51 -19.15 -0.83
CA TYR A 384 -20.48 -19.42 0.17
C TYR A 384 -19.74 -18.16 0.54
N VAL A 385 -19.26 -17.40 -0.45
CA VAL A 385 -18.46 -16.20 -0.22
C VAL A 385 -19.31 -15.10 0.42
N ALA A 386 -20.53 -14.89 -0.03
CA ALA A 386 -21.42 -13.93 0.62
C ALA A 386 -21.68 -14.26 2.09
N LYS A 387 -21.91 -15.54 2.39
CA LYS A 387 -22.13 -16.00 3.76
C LYS A 387 -20.99 -15.71 4.71
N ILE A 388 -19.73 -15.88 4.27
CA ILE A 388 -18.55 -15.68 5.13
C ILE A 388 -18.02 -14.25 5.13
N SER A 389 -18.31 -13.48 4.07
CA SER A 389 -17.69 -12.16 3.88
C SER A 389 -18.62 -10.97 4.13
N LYS A 390 -19.93 -11.18 4.31
CA LYS A 390 -20.84 -10.08 4.65
C LYS A 390 -20.45 -9.42 5.98
N GLY A 391 -19.91 -8.18 5.91
CA GLY A 391 -19.39 -7.47 7.08
C GLY A 391 -20.42 -6.58 7.79
N ASN A 392 -21.43 -6.10 7.09
CA ASN A 392 -22.51 -5.34 7.69
C ASN A 392 -23.63 -6.29 8.16
N PRO A 393 -23.87 -6.45 9.47
CA PRO A 393 -24.90 -7.35 9.99
C PRO A 393 -26.30 -6.96 9.55
N ASP A 394 -26.56 -5.67 9.37
CA ASP A 394 -27.90 -5.13 9.02
C ASP A 394 -28.20 -5.22 7.52
N GLU A 395 -27.23 -5.53 6.69
CA GLU A 395 -27.41 -5.68 5.25
C GLU A 395 -28.09 -7.01 4.92
N ASP A 396 -29.05 -6.99 4.02
CA ASP A 396 -29.66 -8.21 3.50
C ASP A 396 -28.63 -9.03 2.69
N ILE A 397 -28.65 -10.35 2.85
CA ILE A 397 -27.66 -11.23 2.19
C ILE A 397 -27.83 -11.23 0.66
N GLU A 398 -29.05 -11.11 0.15
CA GLU A 398 -29.30 -11.08 -1.29
C GLU A 398 -28.85 -9.74 -1.91
N GLU A 399 -28.98 -8.64 -1.17
CA GLU A 399 -28.41 -7.35 -1.58
C GLU A 399 -26.87 -7.41 -1.59
N PHE A 400 -26.26 -8.04 -0.60
CA PHE A 400 -24.83 -8.23 -0.58
C PHE A 400 -24.34 -9.11 -1.74
N LYS A 401 -25.07 -10.20 -2.08
CA LYS A 401 -24.78 -11.03 -3.27
C LYS A 401 -24.86 -10.23 -4.57
N LYS A 402 -25.85 -9.36 -4.73
CA LYS A 402 -25.96 -8.46 -5.89
C LYS A 402 -24.74 -7.57 -6.03
N LYS A 403 -24.22 -7.04 -4.91
CA LYS A 403 -23.01 -6.22 -4.90
C LYS A 403 -21.78 -7.03 -5.32
N LEU A 404 -21.64 -8.26 -4.84
CA LEU A 404 -20.54 -9.15 -5.25
C LEU A 404 -20.63 -9.50 -6.73
N GLN A 405 -21.83 -9.78 -7.24
CA GLN A 405 -22.03 -10.02 -8.66
C GLN A 405 -21.67 -8.79 -9.49
N GLN A 406 -22.14 -7.61 -9.09
CA GLN A 406 -21.82 -6.36 -9.78
C GLN A 406 -20.30 -6.07 -9.79
N LEU A 407 -19.60 -6.40 -8.69
CA LEU A 407 -18.16 -6.30 -8.63
C LEU A 407 -17.49 -7.19 -9.69
N ALA A 408 -17.91 -8.46 -9.76
CA ALA A 408 -17.38 -9.40 -10.75
C ALA A 408 -17.71 -8.95 -12.19
N ASP A 409 -18.93 -8.51 -12.44
CA ASP A 409 -19.38 -8.04 -13.77
C ASP A 409 -18.54 -6.87 -14.27
N TRP A 410 -18.21 -5.90 -13.42
CA TRP A 410 -17.37 -4.76 -13.83
C TRP A 410 -15.92 -5.14 -14.08
N TYR A 411 -15.39 -6.19 -13.44
CA TYR A 411 -14.09 -6.74 -13.83
C TYR A 411 -14.14 -7.47 -15.17
N ILE A 412 -15.20 -8.25 -15.39
CA ILE A 412 -15.36 -9.16 -16.55
C ILE A 412 -15.70 -8.40 -17.83
N GLU A 413 -16.41 -7.27 -17.75
CA GLU A 413 -16.81 -6.47 -18.92
C GLU A 413 -15.62 -6.21 -19.83
N LYS A 414 -15.67 -6.73 -21.08
CA LYS A 414 -14.53 -6.91 -21.99
C LYS A 414 -13.72 -5.62 -22.22
N ASP A 415 -14.40 -4.54 -22.57
CA ASP A 415 -13.74 -3.29 -22.96
C ASP A 415 -13.58 -2.29 -21.79
N ARG A 416 -14.05 -2.65 -20.61
CA ARG A 416 -13.94 -1.83 -19.42
C ARG A 416 -12.52 -1.87 -18.87
N LYS A 417 -11.93 -0.70 -18.74
CA LYS A 417 -10.63 -0.52 -18.10
C LYS A 417 -10.80 -0.51 -16.59
N VAL A 418 -9.99 -1.27 -15.88
CA VAL A 418 -10.08 -1.40 -14.42
C VAL A 418 -8.71 -1.19 -13.78
N VAL A 419 -8.62 -0.20 -12.88
CA VAL A 419 -7.46 -0.02 -12.02
C VAL A 419 -7.85 -0.41 -10.60
N SER A 420 -7.09 -1.33 -10.01
CA SER A 420 -7.25 -1.77 -8.62
C SER A 420 -6.13 -1.21 -7.76
N PHE A 421 -6.49 -0.38 -6.79
CA PHE A 421 -5.60 0.17 -5.78
C PHE A 421 -5.88 -0.43 -4.41
N TRP A 422 -4.81 -0.75 -3.68
CA TRP A 422 -4.93 -1.12 -2.28
C TRP A 422 -3.83 -0.51 -1.43
N THR A 423 -4.04 -0.55 -0.13
CA THR A 423 -3.05 -0.12 0.86
C THR A 423 -2.94 -1.16 1.99
N MET A 424 -2.79 -0.69 3.20
CA MET A 424 -2.53 -1.52 4.38
C MET A 424 -3.68 -2.45 4.76
N GLY A 425 -4.90 -2.18 4.32
CA GLY A 425 -6.04 -3.09 4.54
C GLY A 425 -5.84 -4.46 3.90
N MET A 426 -5.18 -4.53 2.72
CA MET A 426 -4.74 -5.80 2.12
C MET A 426 -3.35 -6.25 2.61
N ASN A 427 -2.44 -5.30 2.85
CA ASN A 427 -1.04 -5.63 3.09
C ASN A 427 -0.75 -6.07 4.53
N GLN A 428 -1.46 -5.52 5.53
CA GLN A 428 -1.10 -5.65 6.94
C GLN A 428 -1.96 -6.66 7.70
N HIS A 429 -2.32 -7.77 7.08
CA HIS A 429 -2.91 -8.90 7.79
C HIS A 429 -2.14 -10.19 7.51
N THR A 430 -2.45 -11.25 8.26
CA THR A 430 -1.68 -12.51 8.25
C THR A 430 -1.56 -13.18 6.88
N ARG A 431 -2.41 -12.82 5.91
CA ARG A 431 -2.44 -13.35 4.54
C ARG A 431 -2.19 -12.30 3.47
N GLY A 432 -1.63 -11.16 3.84
CA GLY A 432 -1.42 -10.04 2.92
C GLY A 432 -0.68 -10.40 1.64
N THR A 433 0.35 -11.26 1.70
CA THR A 433 1.10 -11.70 0.51
C THR A 433 0.18 -12.40 -0.49
N TRP A 434 -0.62 -13.35 -0.02
CA TRP A 434 -1.51 -14.11 -0.91
C TRP A 434 -2.66 -13.30 -1.46
N VAL A 435 -3.22 -12.36 -0.67
CA VAL A 435 -4.23 -11.42 -1.18
C VAL A 435 -3.66 -10.61 -2.35
N ASN A 436 -2.42 -10.15 -2.24
CA ASN A 436 -1.75 -9.43 -3.33
C ASN A 436 -1.65 -10.30 -4.59
N THR A 437 -1.19 -11.56 -4.47
CA THR A 437 -1.09 -12.45 -5.64
C THR A 437 -2.45 -12.76 -6.27
N LEU A 438 -3.49 -12.95 -5.47
CA LEU A 438 -4.85 -13.20 -5.99
C LEU A 438 -5.42 -12.02 -6.78
N SER A 439 -5.09 -10.78 -6.41
CA SER A 439 -5.51 -9.61 -7.17
C SER A 439 -4.96 -9.64 -8.60
N TYR A 440 -3.71 -10.06 -8.77
CA TYR A 440 -3.11 -10.19 -10.11
C TYR A 440 -3.73 -11.31 -10.93
N ASN A 441 -4.15 -12.43 -10.31
CA ASN A 441 -4.80 -13.54 -11.02
C ASN A 441 -6.01 -13.05 -11.82
N VAL A 442 -6.87 -12.22 -11.21
CA VAL A 442 -8.06 -11.65 -11.87
C VAL A 442 -7.64 -10.77 -13.06
N HIS A 443 -6.68 -9.87 -12.84
CA HIS A 443 -6.20 -8.99 -13.89
C HIS A 443 -5.52 -9.74 -15.04
N PHE A 444 -4.80 -10.83 -14.76
CA PHE A 444 -4.13 -11.65 -15.75
C PHE A 444 -5.11 -12.47 -16.61
N LEU A 445 -6.10 -13.10 -15.98
CA LEU A 445 -7.11 -13.86 -16.74
C LEU A 445 -7.80 -12.99 -17.80
N LEU A 446 -8.02 -11.71 -17.46
CA LEU A 446 -8.73 -10.74 -18.30
C LEU A 446 -7.80 -9.88 -19.17
N ASN A 447 -6.49 -10.11 -19.13
CA ASN A 447 -5.48 -9.29 -19.79
C ASN A 447 -5.64 -7.78 -19.46
N LYS A 448 -5.92 -7.47 -18.18
CA LYS A 448 -6.12 -6.11 -17.63
C LYS A 448 -4.96 -5.66 -16.74
N GLN A 449 -3.75 -6.19 -16.96
CA GLN A 449 -2.54 -5.78 -16.26
C GLN A 449 -1.57 -5.11 -17.24
N ALA A 450 -0.86 -4.08 -16.78
CA ALA A 450 0.14 -3.35 -17.57
C ALA A 450 -0.40 -2.73 -18.86
N LYS A 451 -1.65 -2.30 -18.85
CA LYS A 451 -2.28 -1.63 -20.01
C LYS A 451 -2.72 -0.21 -19.63
N PRO A 452 -2.70 0.74 -20.58
CA PRO A 452 -3.16 2.10 -20.29
C PRO A 452 -4.57 2.14 -19.72
N GLY A 453 -4.68 2.60 -18.46
CA GLY A 453 -5.93 2.66 -17.70
C GLY A 453 -6.35 1.34 -17.06
N SER A 454 -5.51 0.30 -17.07
CA SER A 454 -5.80 -1.00 -16.45
C SER A 454 -4.59 -1.58 -15.75
N GLY A 455 -4.78 -2.02 -14.51
CA GLY A 455 -3.74 -2.66 -13.72
C GLY A 455 -4.08 -2.73 -12.24
N ALA A 456 -3.32 -3.52 -11.52
CA ALA A 456 -3.44 -3.72 -10.09
C ALA A 456 -2.13 -3.35 -9.42
N PHE A 457 -2.16 -2.46 -8.42
CA PHE A 457 -0.96 -2.12 -7.68
C PHE A 457 -1.23 -1.52 -6.30
N SER A 458 -0.32 -1.82 -5.38
CA SER A 458 -0.31 -1.29 -4.03
C SER A 458 0.14 0.17 -4.01
N LEU A 459 -0.56 1.01 -3.25
CA LEU A 459 -0.17 2.39 -3.01
C LEU A 459 0.75 2.45 -1.79
N THR A 460 1.95 2.98 -1.98
CA THR A 460 2.93 3.12 -0.92
C THR A 460 2.48 4.13 0.12
N GLY A 461 2.59 3.77 1.42
CA GLY A 461 2.22 4.63 2.53
C GLY A 461 3.26 5.71 2.84
N GLN A 462 4.53 5.33 3.01
CA GLN A 462 5.63 6.23 3.31
C GLN A 462 6.37 6.67 2.04
N PRO A 463 6.89 7.91 1.97
CA PRO A 463 7.45 8.45 0.72
C PRO A 463 8.72 7.73 0.25
N SER A 464 9.52 7.17 1.16
CA SER A 464 10.76 6.46 0.84
C SER A 464 10.69 4.96 1.15
N ALA A 465 9.49 4.40 1.34
CA ALA A 465 9.36 2.99 1.74
C ALA A 465 9.97 2.03 0.72
N CYS A 466 9.78 2.26 -0.57
CA CYS A 466 10.37 1.43 -1.62
C CYS A 466 11.87 1.69 -1.81
N GLY A 467 12.30 2.95 -1.82
CA GLY A 467 13.70 3.32 -2.01
C GLY A 467 14.57 2.95 -0.81
N THR A 468 14.32 3.60 0.33
CA THR A 468 15.16 3.45 1.52
C THR A 468 15.03 2.06 2.16
N ALA A 469 13.87 1.42 2.09
CA ALA A 469 13.70 0.08 2.63
C ALA A 469 14.60 -0.94 1.92
N ARG A 470 14.84 -0.80 0.63
CA ARG A 470 15.79 -1.65 -0.11
C ARG A 470 17.22 -1.41 0.37
N GLU A 471 17.62 -0.16 0.58
CA GLU A 471 18.96 0.21 1.04
C GLU A 471 19.27 -0.33 2.45
N VAL A 472 18.29 -0.36 3.34
CA VAL A 472 18.48 -0.93 4.70
C VAL A 472 18.19 -2.42 4.79
N GLY A 473 18.02 -3.09 3.64
CA GLY A 473 18.07 -4.55 3.59
C GLY A 473 16.75 -5.28 3.67
N THR A 474 15.64 -4.70 3.20
CA THR A 474 14.39 -5.46 3.10
C THR A 474 14.53 -6.74 2.26
N PHE A 475 15.45 -6.77 1.30
CA PHE A 475 15.69 -7.90 0.39
C PHE A 475 17.15 -8.33 0.22
N THR A 476 18.08 -7.66 0.85
CA THR A 476 19.53 -7.86 0.60
C THR A 476 20.26 -8.38 1.82
N HIS A 477 19.65 -9.22 2.58
CA HIS A 477 20.31 -9.89 3.70
C HIS A 477 21.17 -11.04 3.25
#